data_ae41356e0ffdbf0c9bc76e753212d3cc
#
_entry.id   ae41356e0ffdbf0c9bc76e753212d3cc
#
_cell.length_a   1.000
_cell.length_b   1.000
_cell.length_c   1.000
_cell.angle_alpha   90.00
_cell.angle_beta   90.00
_cell.angle_gamma   90.00
#
_symmetry.space_group_name_H-M   'P 1'
#
loop_
_entity.id
_entity.type
_entity.pdbx_description
1 polymer ?
#
loop_
_entity_poly.entity_id
_entity_poly.type
_entity_poly.pdbx_seq_one_letter_code
_entity_poly.pdbx_strand_id
1 'polypeptide(L)'
;MNTLQLEYDRDFYQWIYHNIELLKQRKFNELDIEILIDELESMAKRDRRELFSRLMVLIAHLLKWQYQPQQRSGSWRGSIQEQRTKINQQLQESPSLKNKLLDGINTAYPDAMKIAMKETGIPTKIFPEHCLYSIEQILNEDFYPT
;
A
#
# COMPACT_ATOMS: atom_id res chain seq x y z
N MET A 1 -29.50 16.68 -14.37
CA MET A 1 -28.25 15.89 -14.39
C MET A 1 -27.49 16.23 -15.65
N ASN A 2 -26.24 16.63 -15.55
CA ASN A 2 -25.50 17.00 -16.74
C ASN A 2 -24.97 15.76 -17.49
N THR A 3 -24.57 15.94 -18.74
CA THR A 3 -24.12 14.87 -19.62
C THR A 3 -22.86 14.17 -19.07
N LEU A 4 -21.93 14.92 -18.45
CA LEU A 4 -20.71 14.36 -17.90
C LEU A 4 -21.00 13.40 -16.73
N GLN A 5 -21.97 13.72 -15.89
CA GLN A 5 -22.32 12.85 -14.76
C GLN A 5 -22.90 11.52 -15.25
N LEU A 6 -23.75 11.56 -16.28
CA LEU A 6 -24.28 10.36 -16.91
C LEU A 6 -23.17 9.51 -17.54
N GLU A 7 -22.22 10.17 -18.18
CA GLU A 7 -21.07 9.53 -18.80
C GLU A 7 -20.19 8.87 -17.75
N TYR A 8 -19.94 9.53 -16.62
CA TYR A 8 -19.17 8.98 -15.50
C TYR A 8 -19.74 7.64 -15.03
N ASP A 9 -21.06 7.57 -14.89
CA ASP A 9 -21.71 6.36 -14.40
C ASP A 9 -21.76 5.23 -15.43
N ARG A 10 -21.85 5.57 -16.72
CA ARG A 10 -22.05 4.59 -17.80
C ARG A 10 -20.79 4.21 -18.51
N ASP A 11 -19.85 5.13 -18.69
CA ASP A 11 -18.62 4.92 -19.43
C ASP A 11 -17.49 5.76 -18.84
N PHE A 12 -16.92 5.25 -17.75
CA PHE A 12 -15.87 5.96 -17.00
C PHE A 12 -14.65 6.27 -17.86
N TYR A 13 -14.26 5.36 -18.76
CA TYR A 13 -13.12 5.55 -19.65
C TYR A 13 -13.34 6.74 -20.58
N GLN A 14 -14.51 6.83 -21.18
CA GLN A 14 -14.87 7.95 -22.05
C GLN A 14 -14.96 9.23 -21.26
N TRP A 15 -15.50 9.20 -20.04
CA TRP A 15 -15.56 10.36 -19.16
C TRP A 15 -14.16 10.93 -18.90
N ILE A 16 -13.16 10.06 -18.66
CA ILE A 16 -11.78 10.49 -18.45
C ILE A 16 -11.27 11.29 -19.66
N TYR A 17 -11.41 10.73 -20.84
CA TYR A 17 -10.89 11.39 -22.06
C TYR A 17 -11.67 12.65 -22.41
N HIS A 18 -12.96 12.69 -22.13
CA HIS A 18 -13.75 13.89 -22.31
C HIS A 18 -13.23 15.03 -21.43
N ASN A 19 -12.95 14.72 -20.16
CA ASN A 19 -12.39 15.73 -19.25
C ASN A 19 -10.98 16.14 -19.65
N ILE A 20 -10.16 15.22 -20.15
CA ILE A 20 -8.83 15.55 -20.67
C ILE A 20 -8.95 16.57 -21.80
N GLU A 21 -9.88 16.38 -22.73
CA GLU A 21 -10.08 17.31 -23.84
C GLU A 21 -10.55 18.69 -23.37
N LEU A 22 -11.47 18.71 -22.40
CA LEU A 22 -11.91 19.99 -21.81
C LEU A 22 -10.76 20.74 -21.14
N LEU A 23 -9.88 20.01 -20.45
CA LEU A 23 -8.69 20.57 -19.83
C LEU A 23 -7.72 21.12 -20.88
N LYS A 24 -7.47 20.36 -21.95
CA LYS A 24 -6.60 20.79 -23.05
C LYS A 24 -7.11 22.07 -23.72
N GLN A 25 -8.43 22.17 -23.89
CA GLN A 25 -9.08 23.34 -24.47
C GLN A 25 -9.31 24.48 -23.48
N ARG A 26 -8.91 24.27 -22.22
CA ARG A 26 -9.06 25.25 -21.12
C ARG A 26 -10.51 25.65 -20.85
N LYS A 27 -11.43 24.73 -21.11
CA LYS A 27 -12.87 24.92 -20.85
C LYS A 27 -13.20 24.51 -19.42
N PHE A 28 -12.63 25.23 -18.45
CA PHE A 28 -12.68 24.85 -17.04
C PHE A 28 -14.10 24.89 -16.46
N ASN A 29 -14.95 25.75 -16.96
CA ASN A 29 -16.32 25.83 -16.49
C ASN A 29 -17.22 24.68 -16.97
N GLU A 30 -16.74 23.88 -17.90
CA GLU A 30 -17.48 22.68 -18.38
C GLU A 30 -17.06 21.40 -17.66
N LEU A 31 -15.99 21.46 -16.84
CA LEU A 31 -15.52 20.32 -16.06
C LEU A 31 -16.48 20.01 -14.91
N ASP A 32 -16.59 18.73 -14.57
CA ASP A 32 -17.25 18.33 -13.34
C ASP A 32 -16.20 18.32 -12.22
N ILE A 33 -16.01 19.50 -11.63
CA ILE A 33 -14.93 19.74 -10.66
C ILE A 33 -15.06 18.82 -9.43
N GLU A 34 -16.28 18.65 -8.93
CA GLU A 34 -16.48 17.83 -7.73
C GLU A 34 -16.13 16.36 -7.95
N ILE A 35 -16.54 15.79 -9.08
CA ILE A 35 -16.19 14.41 -9.43
C ILE A 35 -14.69 14.28 -9.66
N LEU A 36 -14.06 15.27 -10.30
CA LEU A 36 -12.61 15.28 -10.50
C LEU A 36 -11.86 15.28 -9.17
N ILE A 37 -12.30 16.09 -8.21
CA ILE A 37 -11.72 16.10 -6.86
C ILE A 37 -11.84 14.72 -6.22
N ASP A 38 -13.02 14.13 -6.27
CA ASP A 38 -13.25 12.78 -5.70
C ASP A 38 -12.35 11.74 -6.35
N GLU A 39 -12.18 11.79 -7.66
CA GLU A 39 -11.32 10.85 -8.37
C GLU A 39 -9.84 11.03 -7.98
N LEU A 40 -9.37 12.27 -7.89
CA LEU A 40 -7.99 12.53 -7.46
C LEU A 40 -7.75 12.07 -6.02
N GLU A 41 -8.70 12.32 -5.13
CA GLU A 41 -8.61 11.84 -3.75
C GLU A 41 -8.61 10.31 -3.68
N SER A 42 -9.42 9.66 -4.52
CA SER A 42 -9.46 8.19 -4.60
C SER A 42 -8.13 7.62 -5.09
N MET A 43 -7.48 8.28 -6.02
CA MET A 43 -6.14 7.88 -6.49
C MET A 43 -5.12 7.94 -5.36
N ALA A 44 -5.12 9.02 -4.57
CA ALA A 44 -4.22 9.18 -3.45
C ALA A 44 -4.47 8.11 -2.37
N LYS A 45 -5.75 7.83 -2.08
CA LYS A 45 -6.12 6.79 -1.12
C LYS A 45 -5.69 5.40 -1.57
N ARG A 46 -5.77 5.10 -2.86
CA ARG A 46 -5.30 3.82 -3.41
C ARG A 46 -3.80 3.65 -3.25
N ASP A 47 -3.02 4.69 -3.50
CA ASP A 47 -1.57 4.65 -3.31
C ASP A 47 -1.21 4.38 -1.86
N ARG A 48 -1.89 5.03 -0.93
CA ARG A 48 -1.66 4.82 0.50
C ARG A 48 -2.03 3.39 0.92
N ARG A 49 -3.17 2.88 0.47
CA ARG A 49 -3.61 1.51 0.77
C ARG A 49 -2.63 0.49 0.21
N GLU A 50 -2.11 0.73 -0.98
CA GLU A 50 -1.12 -0.14 -1.59
C GLU A 50 0.14 -0.21 -0.74
N LEU A 51 0.64 0.94 -0.27
CA LEU A 51 1.78 0.98 0.63
C LEU A 51 1.50 0.19 1.90
N PHE A 52 0.35 0.39 2.52
CA PHE A 52 -0.02 -0.30 3.76
C PHE A 52 -0.16 -1.81 3.56
N SER A 53 -0.73 -2.24 2.44
CA SER A 53 -0.85 -3.66 2.10
C SER A 53 0.52 -4.31 1.92
N ARG A 54 1.45 -3.62 1.28
CA ARG A 54 2.82 -4.13 1.11
C ARG A 54 3.57 -4.21 2.42
N LEU A 55 3.40 -3.21 3.29
CA LEU A 55 3.97 -3.24 4.63
C LEU A 55 3.42 -4.41 5.44
N MET A 56 2.13 -4.67 5.34
CA MET A 56 1.48 -5.79 6.03
C MET A 56 2.10 -7.12 5.62
N VAL A 57 2.24 -7.37 4.33
CA VAL A 57 2.83 -8.61 3.82
C VAL A 57 4.29 -8.73 4.24
N LEU A 58 5.06 -7.64 4.14
CA LEU A 58 6.46 -7.61 4.51
C LEU A 58 6.65 -7.92 6.00
N ILE A 59 5.91 -7.25 6.87
CA ILE A 59 6.00 -7.46 8.32
C ILE A 59 5.58 -8.88 8.68
N ALA A 60 4.53 -9.41 8.06
CA ALA A 60 4.10 -10.80 8.28
C ALA A 60 5.23 -11.78 7.97
N HIS A 61 5.96 -11.57 6.87
CA HIS A 61 7.07 -12.44 6.50
C HIS A 61 8.28 -12.26 7.43
N LEU A 62 8.53 -11.04 7.92
CA LEU A 62 9.60 -10.81 8.90
C LEU A 62 9.27 -11.50 10.22
N LEU A 63 8.01 -11.47 10.64
CA LEU A 63 7.57 -12.20 11.84
C LEU A 63 7.72 -13.71 11.68
N LYS A 64 7.30 -14.25 10.55
CA LYS A 64 7.47 -15.68 10.25
C LYS A 64 8.96 -16.06 10.27
N TRP A 65 9.78 -15.23 9.65
CA TRP A 65 11.23 -15.43 9.61
C TRP A 65 11.82 -15.51 11.01
N GLN A 66 11.45 -14.59 11.87
CA GLN A 66 11.98 -14.51 13.21
C GLN A 66 11.49 -15.66 14.12
N TYR A 67 10.18 -15.93 14.09
CA TYR A 67 9.55 -16.82 15.06
C TYR A 67 9.47 -18.26 14.58
N GLN A 68 9.81 -18.55 13.34
CA GLN A 68 9.83 -19.90 12.83
C GLN A 68 11.09 -20.18 12.00
N PRO A 69 12.26 -20.14 12.64
CA PRO A 69 13.54 -20.24 11.91
C PRO A 69 13.70 -21.56 11.15
N GLN A 70 13.05 -22.65 11.58
CA GLN A 70 13.14 -23.94 10.91
C GLN A 70 12.45 -23.96 9.54
N GLN A 71 11.54 -23.00 9.31
CA GLN A 71 10.78 -22.91 8.07
C GLN A 71 11.29 -21.84 7.11
N ARG A 72 12.40 -21.18 7.47
CA ARG A 72 13.03 -20.19 6.59
C ARG A 72 13.33 -20.81 5.24
N SER A 73 12.98 -20.09 4.17
CA SER A 73 13.08 -20.63 2.81
C SER A 73 13.42 -19.53 1.81
N GLY A 74 13.81 -19.96 0.60
CA GLY A 74 13.98 -19.05 -0.51
C GLY A 74 12.70 -18.35 -0.90
N SER A 75 11.55 -19.03 -0.72
CA SER A 75 10.24 -18.44 -0.97
C SER A 75 9.97 -17.24 -0.05
N TRP A 76 10.24 -17.40 1.25
CA TRP A 76 10.08 -16.29 2.20
C TRP A 76 11.05 -15.15 1.91
N ARG A 77 12.29 -15.50 1.59
CA ARG A 77 13.32 -14.50 1.24
C ARG A 77 12.92 -13.71 0.00
N GLY A 78 12.39 -14.41 -1.02
CA GLY A 78 11.90 -13.77 -2.25
C GLY A 78 10.72 -12.86 -1.99
N SER A 79 9.78 -13.26 -1.13
CA SER A 79 8.63 -12.43 -0.78
C SER A 79 9.06 -11.15 -0.04
N ILE A 80 10.00 -11.29 0.89
CA ILE A 80 10.56 -10.13 1.61
C ILE A 80 11.21 -9.17 0.62
N GLN A 81 12.06 -9.69 -0.26
CA GLN A 81 12.75 -8.86 -1.26
C GLN A 81 11.77 -8.18 -2.20
N GLU A 82 10.76 -8.90 -2.67
CA GLU A 82 9.76 -8.34 -3.57
C GLU A 82 9.04 -7.15 -2.95
N GLN A 83 8.59 -7.29 -1.71
CA GLN A 83 7.87 -6.21 -1.04
C GLN A 83 8.78 -5.01 -0.78
N ARG A 84 10.02 -5.24 -0.36
CA ARG A 84 10.99 -4.16 -0.18
C ARG A 84 11.24 -3.40 -1.47
N THR A 85 11.42 -4.12 -2.57
CA THR A 85 11.63 -3.50 -3.88
C THR A 85 10.43 -2.63 -4.28
N LYS A 86 9.22 -3.17 -4.15
CA LYS A 86 8.00 -2.44 -4.54
C LYS A 86 7.75 -1.22 -3.66
N ILE A 87 7.98 -1.35 -2.35
CA ILE A 87 7.84 -0.22 -1.43
C ILE A 87 8.84 0.88 -1.78
N ASN A 88 10.10 0.52 -2.01
CA ASN A 88 11.13 1.50 -2.34
C ASN A 88 10.85 2.21 -3.67
N GLN A 89 10.34 1.47 -4.67
CA GLN A 89 9.91 2.06 -5.93
C GLN A 89 8.78 3.07 -5.71
N GLN A 90 7.79 2.69 -4.92
CA GLN A 90 6.65 3.56 -4.63
C GLN A 90 7.09 4.84 -3.91
N LEU A 91 8.04 4.73 -2.98
CA LEU A 91 8.58 5.87 -2.25
C LEU A 91 9.44 6.78 -3.14
N GLN A 92 10.09 6.20 -4.16
CA GLN A 92 10.83 7.00 -5.15
C GLN A 92 9.88 7.78 -6.06
N GLU A 93 8.77 7.15 -6.46
CA GLU A 93 7.77 7.81 -7.30
C GLU A 93 7.01 8.90 -6.54
N SER A 94 6.73 8.66 -5.25
CA SER A 94 5.96 9.55 -4.40
C SER A 94 6.65 9.74 -3.05
N PRO A 95 7.72 10.57 -2.99
CA PRO A 95 8.50 10.70 -1.75
C PRO A 95 7.69 11.16 -0.52
N SER A 96 6.59 11.88 -0.71
CA SER A 96 5.75 12.32 0.39
C SER A 96 5.08 11.16 1.13
N LEU A 97 5.01 9.98 0.51
CA LEU A 97 4.51 8.77 1.19
C LEU A 97 5.41 8.34 2.34
N LYS A 98 6.66 8.77 2.38
CA LYS A 98 7.56 8.51 3.51
C LYS A 98 6.97 9.00 4.82
N ASN A 99 6.18 10.07 4.78
CA ASN A 99 5.50 10.61 5.97
C ASN A 99 4.40 9.70 6.49
N LYS A 100 4.00 8.70 5.72
CA LYS A 100 2.95 7.74 6.09
C LYS A 100 3.50 6.40 6.58
N LEU A 101 4.82 6.21 6.56
CA LEU A 101 5.41 4.91 6.90
C LEU A 101 5.13 4.48 8.33
N LEU A 102 5.34 5.36 9.30
CA LEU A 102 5.10 5.02 10.70
C LEU A 102 3.64 4.65 10.94
N ASP A 103 2.74 5.47 10.43
CA ASP A 103 1.30 5.24 10.50
C ASP A 103 0.91 3.92 9.82
N GLY A 104 1.50 3.67 8.65
CA GLY A 104 1.26 2.45 7.89
C GLY A 104 1.71 1.20 8.62
N ILE A 105 2.88 1.26 9.26
CA ILE A 105 3.42 0.15 10.06
C ILE A 105 2.48 -0.14 11.24
N ASN A 106 2.09 0.89 11.97
CA ASN A 106 1.21 0.74 13.12
C ASN A 106 -0.17 0.21 12.73
N THR A 107 -0.69 0.66 11.60
CA THR A 107 -1.98 0.20 11.08
C THR A 107 -1.91 -1.23 10.55
N ALA A 108 -0.82 -1.58 9.87
CA ALA A 108 -0.67 -2.89 9.22
C ALA A 108 -0.29 -3.99 10.21
N TYR A 109 0.34 -3.67 11.33
CA TYR A 109 0.92 -4.66 12.23
C TYR A 109 -0.09 -5.67 12.79
N PRO A 110 -1.27 -5.27 13.27
CA PRO A 110 -2.25 -6.27 13.78
C PRO A 110 -2.66 -7.28 12.72
N ASP A 111 -2.84 -6.85 11.47
CA ASP A 111 -3.21 -7.75 10.38
C ASP A 111 -2.01 -8.62 9.96
N ALA A 112 -0.81 -8.07 9.99
CA ALA A 112 0.41 -8.83 9.73
C ALA A 112 0.59 -9.95 10.76
N MET A 113 0.30 -9.66 12.02
CA MET A 113 0.32 -10.65 13.11
C MET A 113 -0.67 -11.77 12.84
N LYS A 114 -1.89 -11.44 12.42
CA LYS A 114 -2.92 -12.44 12.10
C LYS A 114 -2.50 -13.35 10.96
N ILE A 115 -1.88 -12.78 9.93
CA ILE A 115 -1.36 -13.56 8.80
C ILE A 115 -0.27 -14.51 9.29
N ALA A 116 0.69 -13.99 10.05
CA ALA A 116 1.78 -14.80 10.58
C ALA A 116 1.25 -15.95 11.47
N MET A 117 0.26 -15.65 12.31
CA MET A 117 -0.38 -16.66 13.15
C MET A 117 -1.04 -17.76 12.32
N LYS A 118 -1.81 -17.38 11.31
CA LYS A 118 -2.53 -18.35 10.47
C LYS A 118 -1.59 -19.25 9.69
N GLU A 119 -0.51 -18.68 9.20
CA GLU A 119 0.44 -19.43 8.36
C GLU A 119 1.42 -20.28 9.17
N THR A 120 1.71 -19.93 10.43
CA THR A 120 2.67 -20.66 11.27
C THR A 120 2.02 -21.50 12.37
N GLY A 121 0.78 -21.18 12.73
CA GLY A 121 0.12 -21.80 13.89
C GLY A 121 0.58 -21.24 15.24
N ILE A 122 1.47 -20.26 15.26
CA ILE A 122 1.93 -19.64 16.51
C ILE A 122 0.84 -18.70 17.03
N PRO A 123 0.44 -18.81 18.33
CA PRO A 123 -0.59 -17.92 18.88
C PRO A 123 -0.16 -16.46 18.84
N THR A 124 -1.11 -15.55 18.59
CA THR A 124 -0.83 -14.10 18.49
C THR A 124 -0.17 -13.55 19.75
N LYS A 125 -0.47 -14.11 20.91
CA LYS A 125 0.10 -13.65 22.18
C LYS A 125 1.62 -13.82 22.28
N ILE A 126 2.20 -14.68 21.43
CA ILE A 126 3.66 -14.89 21.40
C ILE A 126 4.36 -13.73 20.69
N PHE A 127 3.68 -13.13 19.72
CA PHE A 127 4.23 -11.99 19.00
C PHE A 127 4.19 -10.71 19.86
N PRO A 128 5.12 -9.77 19.66
CA PRO A 128 5.04 -8.50 20.37
C PRO A 128 3.72 -7.77 20.09
N GLU A 129 3.24 -7.04 21.08
CA GLU A 129 2.01 -6.28 20.95
C GLU A 129 2.12 -5.20 19.88
N HIS A 130 3.32 -4.60 19.74
CA HIS A 130 3.63 -3.59 18.75
C HIS A 130 4.80 -4.04 17.88
N CYS A 131 4.89 -3.48 16.68
CA CYS A 131 6.00 -3.77 15.79
C CYS A 131 7.31 -3.27 16.40
N LEU A 132 8.27 -4.18 16.61
CA LEU A 132 9.57 -3.85 17.17
C LEU A 132 10.61 -3.53 16.10
N TYR A 133 10.28 -3.73 14.83
CA TYR A 133 11.18 -3.37 13.74
C TYR A 133 11.08 -1.89 13.45
N SER A 134 12.24 -1.24 13.30
CA SER A 134 12.29 0.17 12.90
C SER A 134 11.95 0.31 11.41
N ILE A 135 11.65 1.53 10.99
CA ILE A 135 11.42 1.83 9.57
C ILE A 135 12.66 1.43 8.75
N GLU A 136 13.85 1.76 9.24
CA GLU A 136 15.10 1.41 8.56
C GLU A 136 15.28 -0.10 8.43
N GLN A 137 14.96 -0.85 9.48
CA GLN A 137 15.06 -2.31 9.45
C GLN A 137 14.07 -2.92 8.45
N ILE A 138 12.84 -2.43 8.44
CA ILE A 138 11.81 -2.94 7.54
C ILE A 138 12.23 -2.74 6.08
N LEU A 139 12.81 -1.59 5.76
CA LEU A 139 13.15 -1.22 4.39
C LEU A 139 14.56 -1.64 3.96
N ASN A 140 15.41 -2.04 4.89
CA ASN A 140 16.78 -2.45 4.60
C ASN A 140 16.82 -3.85 3.97
N GLU A 141 17.32 -3.95 2.75
CA GLU A 141 17.37 -5.21 2.00
C GLU A 141 18.21 -6.29 2.68
N ASP A 142 19.14 -5.90 3.54
CA ASP A 142 20.03 -6.84 4.24
C ASP A 142 19.54 -7.22 5.63
N PHE A 143 18.45 -6.62 6.10
CA PHE A 143 17.95 -6.92 7.43
C PHE A 143 17.03 -8.15 7.44
N TYR A 144 17.38 -9.12 8.30
CA TYR A 144 16.57 -10.28 8.63
C TYR A 144 16.60 -10.46 10.12
N PRO A 145 15.44 -10.51 10.81
CA PRO A 145 15.43 -10.62 12.26
C PRO A 145 15.93 -11.98 12.72
N THR A 146 16.65 -11.98 13.82
CA THR A 146 17.17 -13.20 14.44
C THR A 146 16.20 -13.74 15.46
#